data_22f3d96c2d3504d9354c8d4f402c5a68
#
_entry.id   22f3d96c2d3504d9354c8d4f402c5a68
#
_cell.length_a   1.000
_cell.length_b   1.000
_cell.length_c   1.000
_cell.angle_alpha   90.00
_cell.angle_beta   90.00
_cell.angle_gamma   90.00
#
_symmetry.space_group_name_H-M   'P 1'
#
loop_
_entity.id
_entity.type
_entity.pdbx_description
1 polymer ?
#
loop_
_entity_poly.entity_id
_entity_poly.type
_entity_poly.pdbx_seq_one_letter_code
_entity_poly.pdbx_strand_id
1 'polypeptide(L)' 'MRVVGIESTAHTFGVGVVEDGEIILNERRAYEPKEGGIHPREAAEHHANCAWEVLEKTLTKKPDYI' A
#
# COMPACT_ATOMS: atom_id res chain seq x y z
N MET A 1 -17.15 2.58 -11.53
CA MET A 1 -15.74 3.02 -11.67
C MET A 1 -14.91 2.40 -10.56
N ARG A 2 -13.79 1.84 -10.90
CA ARG A 2 -12.88 1.21 -9.95
C ARG A 2 -11.61 2.04 -9.81
N VAL A 3 -11.30 2.46 -8.59
CA VAL A 3 -10.16 3.34 -8.32
C VAL A 3 -9.22 2.68 -7.34
N VAL A 4 -7.91 2.74 -7.65
CA VAL A 4 -6.86 2.25 -6.75
C VAL A 4 -6.18 3.45 -6.10
N GLY A 5 -6.05 3.41 -4.78
CA GLY A 5 -5.32 4.41 -4.02
C GLY A 5 -4.07 3.79 -3.40
N ILE A 6 -2.97 4.51 -3.44
CA ILE A 6 -1.70 4.05 -2.89
C ILE A 6 -1.21 5.04 -1.85
N GLU A 7 -0.80 4.53 -0.69
CA GLU A 7 -0.24 5.32 0.39
C GLU A 7 1.10 4.71 0.79
N SER A 8 2.16 5.51 0.80
CA SER A 8 3.49 5.04 1.16
C SER A 8 4.28 6.08 1.95
N THR A 9 3.58 6.83 2.78
CA THR A 9 4.21 7.92 3.52
C THR A 9 5.05 7.40 4.67
N ALA A 10 4.62 7.48 5.91
CA ALA A 10 5.47 7.19 7.05
C ALA A 10 5.93 5.73 7.15
N HIS A 11 5.23 4.92 7.90
CA HIS A 11 5.68 3.56 8.22
C HIS A 11 4.81 2.46 7.61
N THR A 12 3.81 2.83 6.84
CA THR A 12 2.91 1.84 6.25
C THR A 12 2.84 2.00 4.73
N PHE A 13 2.96 0.90 4.02
CA PHE A 13 2.64 0.86 2.60
C PHE A 13 1.25 0.27 2.47
N GLY A 14 0.36 0.99 1.82
CA GLY A 14 -1.03 0.58 1.70
C GLY A 14 -1.58 0.76 0.31
N VAL A 15 -2.49 -0.14 -0.06
CA VAL A 15 -3.22 -0.06 -1.32
C VAL A 15 -4.67 -0.36 -1.06
N GLY A 16 -5.55 0.50 -1.53
CA GLY A 16 -6.98 0.31 -1.44
C GLY A 16 -7.62 0.33 -2.81
N VAL A 17 -8.68 -0.43 -2.98
CA VAL A 17 -9.47 -0.42 -4.21
C VAL A 17 -10.92 -0.13 -3.83
N VAL A 18 -11.48 0.89 -4.45
CA VAL A 18 -12.87 1.31 -4.22
C VAL A 18 -13.62 1.19 -5.54
N GLU A 19 -14.81 0.63 -5.49
CA GLU A 19 -15.68 0.53 -6.65
C GLU A 19 -17.07 1.04 -6.27
N ASP A 20 -17.49 2.10 -6.96
CA ASP A 20 -18.82 2.71 -6.78
C ASP A 20 -19.16 2.97 -5.31
N GLY A 21 -18.18 3.49 -4.56
CA GLY A 21 -18.36 3.82 -3.15
C GLY A 21 -18.11 2.69 -2.17
N GLU A 22 -17.81 1.49 -2.66
CA GLU A 22 -17.52 0.34 -1.79
C GLU A 22 -16.04 -0.01 -1.80
N ILE A 23 -15.50 -0.32 -0.62
CA ILE A 23 -14.12 -0.78 -0.48
C ILE A 23 -14.08 -2.26 -0.79
N ILE A 24 -13.42 -2.64 -1.89
CA ILE A 24 -13.32 -4.04 -2.28
C ILE A 24 -11.97 -4.67 -1.99
N LEU A 25 -10.96 -3.85 -1.66
CA LEU A 25 -9.66 -4.32 -1.25
C LEU A 25 -8.99 -3.27 -0.39
N ASN A 26 -8.34 -3.71 0.69
CA ASN A 26 -7.56 -2.83 1.55
C ASN A 26 -6.41 -3.65 2.13
N GLU A 27 -5.22 -3.47 1.57
CA GLU A 27 -4.03 -4.22 1.96
C GLU A 27 -2.97 -3.27 2.49
N ARG A 28 -2.33 -3.65 3.58
CA ARG A 28 -1.30 -2.82 4.20
C ARG A 28 -0.15 -3.67 4.71
N ARG A 29 1.04 -3.07 4.70
CA ARG A 29 2.24 -3.66 5.29
C ARG A 29 2.91 -2.58 6.12
N ALA A 30 2.91 -2.74 7.42
CA ALA A 30 3.51 -1.79 8.33
C ALA A 30 4.99 -2.09 8.54
N TYR A 31 5.80 -1.03 8.58
CA TYR A 31 7.19 -1.11 9.01
C TYR A 31 7.22 -0.87 10.51
N GLU A 32 7.77 -1.81 11.25
CA GLU A 32 7.89 -1.67 12.70
C GLU A 32 9.37 -1.63 13.07
N PRO A 33 9.89 -0.44 13.46
CA PRO A 33 11.28 -0.34 13.84
C PRO A 33 11.55 -1.11 15.13
N LYS A 34 12.72 -1.74 15.20
CA LYS A 34 13.10 -2.52 16.39
C LYS A 34 13.41 -1.64 17.59
N GLU A 35 13.93 -0.45 17.34
CA GLU A 35 14.29 0.50 18.40
C GLU A 35 13.99 1.92 17.97
N GLY A 36 13.51 2.73 18.94
CA GLY A 36 13.28 4.14 18.74
C GLY A 36 12.18 4.45 17.73
N GLY A 37 12.32 5.57 17.06
CA GLY A 37 11.33 6.03 16.11
C GLY A 37 11.55 5.50 14.70
N ILE A 38 10.82 6.07 13.75
CA ILE A 38 10.93 5.70 12.34
C ILE A 38 12.28 6.11 11.77
N HIS A 39 12.92 5.19 11.06
CA HIS A 39 14.14 5.46 10.33
C HIS A 39 13.78 5.61 8.86
N PRO A 40 13.78 6.83 8.29
CA PRO A 40 13.26 7.08 6.94
C PRO A 40 13.85 6.18 5.85
N ARG A 41 15.13 5.91 5.92
CA ARG A 41 15.79 5.07 4.92
C ARG A 41 15.29 3.63 4.98
N GLU A 42 15.17 3.09 6.19
CA GLU A 42 14.66 1.73 6.38
C GLU A 42 13.20 1.61 6.00
N ALA A 43 12.42 2.64 6.31
CA ALA A 43 11.01 2.67 5.92
C ALA A 43 10.86 2.66 4.40
N ALA A 44 11.70 3.44 3.70
CA ALA A 44 11.68 3.47 2.25
C ALA A 44 12.06 2.10 1.66
N GLU A 45 13.05 1.43 2.23
CA GLU A 45 13.43 0.09 1.80
C GLU A 45 12.30 -0.91 2.05
N HIS A 46 11.63 -0.80 3.19
CA HIS A 46 10.48 -1.64 3.50
C HIS A 46 9.39 -1.48 2.45
N HIS A 47 9.06 -0.24 2.10
CA HIS A 47 8.02 0.04 1.11
C HIS A 47 8.39 -0.53 -0.26
N ALA A 48 9.65 -0.35 -0.67
CA ALA A 48 10.11 -0.88 -1.94
C ALA A 48 10.04 -2.40 -1.98
N ASN A 49 10.41 -3.05 -0.87
CA ASN A 49 10.43 -4.51 -0.80
C ASN A 49 9.04 -5.14 -0.80
N CYS A 50 8.05 -4.48 -0.21
CA CYS A 50 6.70 -5.05 -0.12
C CYS A 50 5.73 -4.53 -1.19
N ALA A 51 6.12 -3.50 -1.93
CA ALA A 51 5.22 -2.86 -2.89
C ALA A 51 4.63 -3.83 -3.91
N TRP A 52 5.46 -4.66 -4.52
CA TRP A 52 4.99 -5.59 -5.53
C TRP A 52 3.98 -6.58 -4.96
N GLU A 53 4.27 -7.14 -3.79
CA GLU A 53 3.38 -8.09 -3.15
C GLU A 53 1.98 -7.51 -2.92
N VAL A 54 1.94 -6.25 -2.46
CA VAL A 54 0.67 -5.58 -2.20
C VAL A 54 -0.03 -5.16 -3.49
N LEU A 55 0.73 -4.56 -4.42
CA LEU A 55 0.17 -4.07 -5.69
C LEU A 55 -0.33 -5.20 -6.60
N GLU A 56 0.30 -6.35 -6.55
CA GLU A 56 -0.10 -7.50 -7.36
C GLU A 56 -1.57 -7.83 -7.17
N LYS A 57 -2.05 -7.72 -5.95
CA LYS A 57 -3.46 -8.00 -5.64
C LYS A 57 -4.41 -7.01 -6.30
N THR A 58 -3.98 -5.75 -6.45
CA THR A 58 -4.81 -4.73 -7.07
C THR A 58 -4.83 -4.85 -8.59
N LEU A 59 -3.75 -5.33 -9.19
CA LEU A 59 -3.68 -5.48 -10.64
C LEU A 59 -4.69 -6.51 -11.15
N THR A 60 -5.05 -7.50 -10.33
CA THR A 60 -6.06 -8.48 -10.70
C THR A 60 -7.46 -7.88 -10.73
N LYS A 61 -7.64 -6.68 -10.16
CA LYS A 61 -8.94 -6.01 -10.09
C LYS A 61 -9.23 -5.11 -11.30
N LYS A 62 -8.26 -4.93 -12.20
CA LYS A 62 -8.40 -4.12 -13.41
C LYS A 62 -8.96 -2.71 -13.12
N PRO A 63 -8.19 -1.85 -12.46
CA PRO A 63 -8.69 -0.53 -12.09
C PRO A 63 -8.89 0.39 -13.29
N ASP A 64 -9.82 1.32 -13.17
CA ASP A 64 -10.04 2.38 -14.16
C ASP A 64 -9.04 3.53 -13.93
N TYR A 65 -8.71 3.79 -12.65
CA TYR A 65 -7.80 4.86 -12.26
C TYR A 65 -6.91 4.43 -11.10
N ILE A 66 -5.75 5.02 -11.07
CA ILE A 66 -4.80 4.86 -9.97
C ILE A 66 -4.47 6.24 -9.41
#